data_da99e94541b056d3f1fc887c72c31510
#
_entry.id   da99e94541b056d3f1fc887c72c31510
#
_cell.length_a   1.000
_cell.length_b   1.000
_cell.length_c   1.000
_cell.angle_alpha   90.00
_cell.angle_beta   90.00
_cell.angle_gamma   90.00
#
_symmetry.space_group_name_H-M   'P 1'
#
loop_
_entity.id
_entity.type
_entity.pdbx_description
1 polymer ?
#
loop_
_entity_poly.entity_id
_entity_poly.type
_entity_poly.pdbx_seq_one_letter_code
_entity_poly.pdbx_strand_id
1 'polypeptide(L)'
;IIGQSGEYSKLFRLPANTVKGYEIDYIYKSSYVAASRTGTISLVVDPANDTYNLSDEYDYTGSSTYAENLKFKAQNYDENGDTVVDTTAIMMLNLTVSDNAIMYYKVKIKS
;
A
#
# COMPACT_ATOMS: atom_id res chain seq x y z
N ILE A 1 8.18 -4.12 12.57
CA ILE A 1 6.86 -3.52 12.72
C ILE A 1 6.47 -2.85 11.41
N ILE A 2 5.35 -3.21 10.88
CA ILE A 2 4.83 -2.66 9.63
C ILE A 2 3.69 -1.71 9.98
N GLY A 3 3.93 -0.41 9.77
CA GLY A 3 2.97 0.62 10.10
C GLY A 3 2.80 0.77 11.61
N GLN A 4 3.11 1.92 12.13
CA GLN A 4 2.88 2.23 13.53
C GLN A 4 1.56 2.96 13.66
N SER A 5 0.89 2.79 14.80
CA SER A 5 -0.37 3.47 15.05
C SER A 5 -0.18 4.99 14.90
N GLY A 6 -0.99 5.59 14.02
CA GLY A 6 -0.95 7.02 13.77
C GLY A 6 0.04 7.49 12.71
N GLU A 7 0.88 6.60 12.15
CA GLU A 7 1.87 6.98 11.15
C GLU A 7 1.87 6.02 9.97
N TYR A 8 1.99 6.58 8.76
CA TYR A 8 2.17 5.79 7.56
C TYR A 8 3.62 5.37 7.41
N SER A 9 3.83 4.09 7.08
CA SER A 9 5.15 3.54 6.78
C SER A 9 5.22 3.20 5.31
N LYS A 10 6.33 3.54 4.68
CA LYS A 10 6.59 3.19 3.28
C LYS A 10 6.86 1.69 3.20
N LEU A 11 6.15 0.99 2.33
CA LEU A 11 6.36 -0.43 2.09
C LEU A 11 7.35 -0.65 0.95
N PHE A 12 7.09 -0.05 -0.21
CA PHE A 12 7.96 -0.19 -1.38
C PHE A 12 7.64 0.89 -2.39
N ARG A 13 8.56 1.09 -3.35
CA ARG A 13 8.39 2.03 -4.46
C ARG A 13 8.24 1.29 -5.77
N LEU A 14 7.49 1.90 -6.69
CA LEU A 14 7.24 1.38 -8.04
C LEU A 14 7.54 2.47 -9.06
N PRO A 15 8.10 2.11 -10.23
CA PRO A 15 8.27 3.08 -11.31
C PRO A 15 6.92 3.64 -11.74
N ALA A 16 6.85 4.93 -12.01
CA ALA A 16 5.60 5.59 -12.37
C ALA A 16 5.73 6.56 -13.55
N ASN A 17 6.92 6.71 -14.13
CA ASN A 17 7.10 7.61 -15.26
C ASN A 17 6.61 7.01 -16.59
N THR A 18 6.69 5.70 -16.75
CA THR A 18 6.24 4.99 -17.95
C THR A 18 5.14 3.99 -17.65
N VAL A 19 5.16 3.37 -16.49
CA VAL A 19 4.13 2.42 -16.05
C VAL A 19 3.16 3.16 -15.15
N LYS A 20 1.90 3.14 -15.51
CA LYS A 20 0.87 3.95 -14.85
C LYS A 20 -0.15 3.13 -14.08
N GLY A 21 -0.18 1.82 -14.24
CA GLY A 21 -1.16 0.96 -13.59
C GLY A 21 -0.53 -0.25 -12.96
N TYR A 22 -0.94 -0.56 -11.73
CA TYR A 22 -0.47 -1.70 -10.97
C TYR A 22 -1.63 -2.39 -10.28
N GLU A 23 -1.49 -3.69 -10.11
CA GLU A 23 -2.34 -4.50 -9.26
C GLU A 23 -1.45 -5.22 -8.26
N ILE A 24 -1.73 -5.06 -6.97
CA ILE A 24 -0.90 -5.62 -5.92
C ILE A 24 -1.75 -6.56 -5.08
N ASP A 25 -1.50 -7.85 -5.21
CA ASP A 25 -2.14 -8.86 -4.36
C ASP A 25 -1.33 -8.99 -3.08
N TYR A 26 -1.98 -9.00 -1.93
CA TYR A 26 -1.28 -9.07 -0.67
C TYR A 26 -1.99 -9.97 0.34
N ILE A 27 -1.22 -10.47 1.29
CA ILE A 27 -1.69 -11.13 2.50
C ILE A 27 -0.98 -10.48 3.69
N TYR A 28 -1.76 -9.93 4.60
CA TYR A 28 -1.26 -9.35 5.83
C TYR A 28 -1.64 -10.24 6.99
N LYS A 29 -0.67 -10.62 7.82
CA LYS A 29 -0.88 -11.48 8.99
C LYS A 29 -0.39 -10.77 10.22
N SER A 30 -1.28 -10.56 11.19
CA SER A 30 -0.91 -10.02 12.47
C SER A 30 -0.23 -11.10 13.32
N SER A 31 0.86 -10.73 13.99
CA SER A 31 1.50 -11.61 14.95
C SER A 31 0.93 -11.46 16.36
N TYR A 32 0.13 -10.43 16.57
CA TYR A 32 -0.42 -10.10 17.89
C TYR A 32 -1.70 -10.85 18.18
N VAL A 33 -2.58 -10.96 17.20
CA VAL A 33 -3.84 -11.69 17.31
C VAL A 33 -4.01 -12.59 16.10
N ALA A 34 -4.88 -13.60 16.22
CA ALA A 34 -5.17 -14.50 15.10
C ALA A 34 -6.05 -13.77 14.08
N ALA A 35 -5.46 -12.84 13.35
CA ALA A 35 -6.15 -12.04 12.36
C ALA A 35 -5.31 -11.97 11.09
N SER A 36 -5.98 -12.06 9.95
CA SER A 36 -5.33 -11.90 8.66
C SER A 36 -6.26 -11.17 7.70
N ARG A 37 -5.64 -10.50 6.72
CA ARG A 37 -6.37 -9.78 5.69
C ARG A 37 -5.69 -10.06 4.35
N THR A 38 -6.50 -10.41 3.36
CA THR A 38 -6.02 -10.63 2.00
C THR A 38 -6.75 -9.68 1.08
N GLY A 39 -6.06 -9.12 0.11
CA GLY A 39 -6.70 -8.16 -0.76
C GLY A 39 -5.92 -7.88 -2.01
N THR A 40 -6.50 -7.00 -2.81
CA THR A 40 -5.91 -6.51 -4.06
C THR A 40 -6.00 -4.99 -4.07
N ILE A 41 -4.84 -4.35 -4.17
CA ILE A 41 -4.74 -2.90 -4.36
C ILE A 41 -4.65 -2.64 -5.85
N SER A 42 -5.54 -1.78 -6.36
CA SER A 42 -5.46 -1.28 -7.74
C SER A 42 -4.97 0.15 -7.68
N LEU A 43 -3.88 0.41 -8.37
CA LEU A 43 -3.23 1.73 -8.38
C LEU A 43 -3.12 2.24 -9.82
N VAL A 44 -3.59 3.45 -10.05
CA VAL A 44 -3.38 4.18 -11.30
C VAL A 44 -2.66 5.48 -10.95
N VAL A 45 -1.58 5.77 -11.65
CA VAL A 45 -0.79 6.98 -11.44
C VAL A 45 -0.86 7.83 -12.71
N ASP A 46 -1.07 9.12 -12.52
CA ASP A 46 -0.96 10.10 -13.60
C ASP A 46 0.26 10.98 -13.32
N PRO A 47 1.42 10.64 -13.88
CA PRO A 47 2.65 11.37 -13.56
C PRO A 47 2.64 12.81 -14.09
N ALA A 48 1.94 13.09 -15.18
CA ALA A 48 1.89 14.44 -15.73
C ALA A 48 1.17 15.43 -14.81
N ASN A 49 0.16 14.96 -14.08
CA ASN A 49 -0.63 15.80 -13.18
C ASN A 49 -0.34 15.54 -11.71
N ASP A 50 0.65 14.70 -11.40
CA ASP A 50 1.04 14.35 -10.03
C ASP A 50 -0.15 13.88 -9.19
N THR A 51 -0.97 13.02 -9.77
CA THR A 51 -2.14 12.45 -9.08
C THR A 51 -2.10 10.93 -9.12
N TYR A 52 -2.90 10.31 -8.28
CA TYR A 52 -3.07 8.87 -8.29
C TYR A 52 -4.47 8.51 -7.82
N ASN A 53 -4.90 7.29 -8.15
CA ASN A 53 -6.11 6.68 -7.61
C ASN A 53 -5.75 5.30 -7.09
N LEU A 54 -6.08 5.03 -5.85
CA LEU A 54 -5.80 3.75 -5.21
C LEU A 54 -7.09 3.21 -4.62
N SER A 55 -7.41 1.95 -4.92
CA SER A 55 -8.52 1.23 -4.31
C SER A 55 -8.01 -0.07 -3.74
N ASP A 56 -8.67 -0.56 -2.71
CA ASP A 56 -8.28 -1.77 -1.99
C ASP A 56 -9.54 -2.60 -1.72
N GLU A 57 -9.61 -3.77 -2.34
CA GLU A 57 -10.66 -4.74 -2.09
C GLU A 57 -10.10 -5.87 -1.26
N TYR A 58 -10.71 -6.17 -0.12
CA TYR A 58 -10.14 -7.14 0.80
C TYR A 58 -11.19 -7.95 1.53
N ASP A 59 -10.76 -9.13 2.00
CA ASP A 59 -11.44 -9.98 2.95
C ASP A 59 -10.54 -10.20 4.16
N TYR A 60 -11.13 -10.60 5.27
CA TYR A 60 -10.37 -10.82 6.48
C TYR A 60 -10.92 -11.98 7.31
N THR A 61 -10.07 -12.51 8.20
CA THR A 61 -10.48 -13.45 9.23
C THR A 61 -9.99 -12.91 10.59
N GLY A 62 -10.66 -13.31 11.65
CA GLY A 62 -10.31 -12.87 12.99
C GLY A 62 -10.96 -11.54 13.34
N SER A 63 -10.22 -10.67 14.02
CA SER A 63 -10.77 -9.41 14.50
C SER A 63 -11.01 -8.42 13.35
N SER A 64 -12.25 -7.96 13.20
CA SER A 64 -12.60 -6.93 12.21
C SER A 64 -11.90 -5.60 12.52
N THR A 65 -11.72 -5.28 13.78
CA THR A 65 -11.03 -4.05 14.18
C THR A 65 -9.62 -4.01 13.63
N TYR A 66 -8.87 -5.12 13.74
CA TYR A 66 -7.53 -5.20 13.20
C TYR A 66 -7.52 -5.10 11.69
N ALA A 67 -8.43 -5.81 11.04
CA ALA A 67 -8.48 -5.81 9.58
C ALA A 67 -8.85 -4.45 9.02
N GLU A 68 -9.87 -3.81 9.59
CA GLU A 68 -10.41 -2.55 9.08
C GLU A 68 -9.53 -1.35 9.39
N ASN A 69 -8.66 -1.42 10.39
CA ASN A 69 -7.78 -0.32 10.75
C ASN A 69 -6.47 -0.30 9.95
N LEU A 70 -6.34 -1.19 9.00
CA LEU A 70 -5.21 -1.18 8.07
C LEU A 70 -5.58 -0.31 6.88
N LYS A 71 -4.79 0.74 6.64
CA LYS A 71 -5.05 1.70 5.58
C LYS A 71 -3.86 1.79 4.63
N PHE A 72 -4.14 2.00 3.36
CA PHE A 72 -3.12 2.17 2.34
C PHE A 72 -3.30 3.51 1.63
N LYS A 73 -2.18 4.07 1.20
CA LYS A 73 -2.18 5.22 0.30
C LYS A 73 -0.94 5.14 -0.58
N ALA A 74 -0.88 6.00 -1.59
CA ALA A 74 0.29 6.14 -2.43
C ALA A 74 0.86 7.55 -2.26
N GLN A 75 2.14 7.69 -2.58
CA GLN A 75 2.80 8.99 -2.61
C GLN A 75 3.73 9.03 -3.80
N ASN A 76 3.55 10.04 -4.65
CA ASN A 76 4.36 10.22 -5.84
C ASN A 76 5.63 11.01 -5.51
N TYR A 77 6.72 10.66 -6.18
CA TYR A 77 8.02 11.29 -5.99
C TYR A 77 8.62 11.72 -7.32
N ASP A 78 9.18 12.93 -7.33
CA ASP A 78 10.05 13.43 -8.38
C ASP A 78 11.48 13.23 -7.92
N GLU A 79 12.14 12.20 -8.46
CA GLU A 79 13.46 11.78 -7.96
C GLU A 79 14.60 12.64 -8.51
N ASN A 80 14.38 13.35 -9.62
CA ASN A 80 15.45 14.08 -10.31
C ASN A 80 15.20 15.58 -10.41
N GLY A 81 14.11 16.09 -9.84
CA GLY A 81 13.84 17.53 -9.81
C GLY A 81 13.29 18.12 -11.09
N ASP A 82 12.79 17.30 -12.03
CA ASP A 82 12.27 17.78 -13.30
C ASP A 82 10.77 18.08 -13.29
N THR A 83 10.14 18.03 -12.12
CA THR A 83 8.70 18.24 -11.89
C THR A 83 7.80 17.14 -12.47
N VAL A 84 8.38 16.04 -12.92
CA VAL A 84 7.64 14.87 -13.41
C VAL A 84 7.80 13.74 -12.41
N VAL A 85 6.71 13.02 -12.13
CA VAL A 85 6.73 11.89 -11.21
C VAL A 85 7.56 10.75 -11.82
N ASP A 86 8.52 10.25 -11.05
CA ASP A 86 9.38 9.13 -11.46
C ASP A 86 8.99 7.83 -10.77
N THR A 87 8.60 7.90 -9.50
CA THR A 87 8.21 6.73 -8.72
C THR A 87 6.99 7.03 -7.88
N THR A 88 6.30 5.97 -7.45
CA THR A 88 5.24 6.07 -6.46
C THR A 88 5.51 5.05 -5.37
N ALA A 89 5.25 5.41 -4.13
CA ALA A 89 5.42 4.52 -2.98
C ALA A 89 4.08 4.09 -2.46
N ILE A 90 3.96 2.82 -2.13
CA ILE A 90 2.81 2.30 -1.39
C ILE A 90 3.12 2.44 0.09
N MET A 91 2.22 3.04 0.82
CA MET A 91 2.35 3.32 2.25
C MET A 91 1.21 2.68 3.01
N MET A 92 1.50 2.26 4.22
CA MET A 92 0.53 1.57 5.07
C MET A 92 0.47 2.21 6.45
N LEU A 93 -0.73 2.31 6.97
CA LEU A 93 -1.01 2.77 8.33
C LEU A 93 -1.78 1.69 9.06
N ASN A 94 -1.34 1.34 10.25
CA ASN A 94 -2.08 0.47 11.16
C ASN A 94 -2.59 1.34 12.32
N LEU A 95 -3.92 1.50 12.39
CA LEU A 95 -4.55 2.37 13.38
C LEU A 95 -4.75 1.71 14.74
N THR A 96 -4.61 0.41 14.84
CA THR A 96 -4.86 -0.27 16.11
C THR A 96 -3.67 -0.18 17.05
N VAL A 97 -2.60 -0.86 16.72
CA VAL A 97 -1.44 -0.96 17.58
C VAL A 97 -0.26 -1.40 16.74
N SER A 98 0.93 -1.00 17.16
CA SER A 98 2.15 -1.54 16.57
C SER A 98 2.23 -3.03 16.86
N ASP A 99 2.39 -3.83 15.83
CA ASP A 99 2.65 -5.24 16.01
C ASP A 99 3.69 -5.72 14.99
N ASN A 100 4.25 -6.89 15.24
CA ASN A 100 5.18 -7.52 14.32
C ASN A 100 4.37 -8.35 13.33
N ALA A 101 3.90 -7.69 12.28
CA ALA A 101 3.10 -8.31 11.26
C ALA A 101 3.98 -8.74 10.08
N ILE A 102 3.46 -9.70 9.33
CA ILE A 102 4.10 -10.16 8.10
C ILE A 102 3.16 -9.83 6.95
N MET A 103 3.70 -9.23 5.91
CA MET A 103 2.94 -8.95 4.70
C MET A 103 3.66 -9.55 3.49
N TYR A 104 2.96 -10.42 2.78
CA TYR A 104 3.40 -10.97 1.50
C TYR A 104 2.66 -10.24 0.39
N TYR A 105 3.35 -9.88 -0.67
CA TYR A 105 2.69 -9.20 -1.79
C TYR A 105 3.30 -9.60 -3.11
N LYS A 106 2.48 -9.47 -4.15
CA LYS A 106 2.88 -9.73 -5.54
C LYS A 106 2.39 -8.57 -6.39
N VAL A 107 3.29 -7.96 -7.14
CA VAL A 107 2.98 -6.81 -7.98
C VAL A 107 2.79 -7.27 -9.43
N LYS A 108 1.70 -6.83 -10.04
CA LYS A 108 1.42 -7.07 -11.45
C LYS A 108 1.29 -5.71 -12.15
N ILE A 109 1.99 -5.57 -13.26
CA ILE A 109 1.92 -4.36 -14.08
C ILE A 109 0.68 -4.47 -14.96
N LYS A 110 -0.16 -3.45 -14.92
CA LYS A 110 -1.34 -3.36 -15.79
C LYS A 110 -1.09 -2.49 -17.00
N SER A 111 0.09 -1.95 -17.07
CA SER A 111 0.68 -1.09 -18.09
C SER A 111 0.63 0.35 -17.82
#